data_af72769dcd50a86093b4b277c3683252
#
_entry.id   af72769dcd50a86093b4b277c3683252
#
_cell.length_a   1.000
_cell.length_b   1.000
_cell.length_c   1.000
_cell.angle_alpha   90.00
_cell.angle_beta   90.00
_cell.angle_gamma   90.00
#
_symmetry.space_group_name_H-M   'P 1'
#
loop_
_entity.id
_entity.type
_entity.pdbx_description
1 polymer ?
#
loop_
_entity_poly.entity_id
_entity_poly.type
_entity_poly.pdbx_seq_one_letter_code
_entity_poly.pdbx_strand_id
1 'polypeptide(L)'
;MKKGLLALGALFAICLSMLATDMVVKQNNGKDQKINVVDTSETFLRFKILSDSTVELTDESSCRGHESITIPEKVRIEGKVYTVTSIGYSAFRECRSLTSIKIPKGVTSIGGSAFEGCSSLNSIKIPEGVRSIGYSAFSGCNSLEPKLLGYDKGTKCYGWIGNVEKCTNVVIPEGVTSIADEAFYGCESLNSIKIPEGVTSIGYEAFYGCESLTSINIPKGVTSIGYAAFEGCSSLTSIKIPKGVTNIGYKAFYGCSYLEIVIDNSKENVKAGDFAFEGCKSVKWLKD
;
A
#
# COMPACT_ATOMS: atom_id res chain seq x y z
N MET A 1 55.31 7.06 -36.66
CA MET A 1 54.87 8.34 -36.11
C MET A 1 53.36 8.45 -36.24
N LYS A 2 52.74 8.95 -35.19
CA LYS A 2 51.37 9.35 -35.01
C LYS A 2 50.38 8.29 -34.54
N LYS A 3 50.22 8.32 -33.26
CA LYS A 3 49.17 7.77 -32.40
C LYS A 3 47.84 8.43 -32.76
N GLY A 4 46.85 7.66 -33.08
CA GLY A 4 45.45 8.06 -33.21
C GLY A 4 44.72 7.79 -31.91
N LEU A 5 44.14 8.82 -31.40
CA LEU A 5 43.40 8.97 -30.15
C LEU A 5 42.07 8.25 -30.26
N LEU A 6 41.89 7.16 -29.49
CA LEU A 6 40.58 6.58 -29.20
C LEU A 6 39.95 7.41 -28.09
N ALA A 7 38.92 8.14 -28.43
CA ALA A 7 38.12 8.89 -27.46
C ALA A 7 37.27 7.93 -26.65
N LEU A 8 37.50 7.98 -25.37
CA LEU A 8 36.70 7.46 -24.28
C LEU A 8 35.25 7.94 -24.36
N GLY A 9 34.37 6.99 -24.47
CA GLY A 9 33.01 7.06 -23.98
C GLY A 9 32.86 6.19 -22.75
N ALA A 10 33.64 6.43 -21.71
CA ALA A 10 33.36 5.85 -20.41
C ALA A 10 32.35 6.77 -19.73
N LEU A 11 31.08 6.39 -19.86
CA LEU A 11 30.03 6.94 -19.02
C LEU A 11 30.39 6.67 -17.56
N PHE A 12 30.57 7.73 -16.84
CA PHE A 12 30.71 7.77 -15.40
C PHE A 12 29.45 7.18 -14.78
N ALA A 13 29.43 5.89 -14.54
CA ALA A 13 28.70 5.36 -13.42
C ALA A 13 29.49 5.79 -12.16
N ILE A 14 29.26 7.02 -11.72
CA ILE A 14 29.64 7.38 -10.36
C ILE A 14 28.68 6.61 -9.46
N CYS A 15 29.06 5.36 -9.18
CA CYS A 15 28.68 4.71 -7.96
C CYS A 15 29.32 5.57 -6.86
N LEU A 16 28.60 6.59 -6.39
CA LEU A 16 28.95 7.24 -5.15
C LEU A 16 28.83 6.14 -4.10
N SER A 17 29.98 5.49 -3.84
CA SER A 17 30.13 4.68 -2.62
C SER A 17 29.87 5.66 -1.47
N MET A 18 28.63 5.65 -0.95
CA MET A 18 28.33 6.32 0.30
C MET A 18 29.37 5.87 1.29
N LEU A 19 30.14 6.81 1.84
CA LEU A 19 31.07 6.56 2.93
C LEU A 19 30.23 6.19 4.18
N ALA A 20 29.80 4.91 4.20
CA ALA A 20 29.10 4.35 5.33
C ALA A 20 30.14 4.04 6.40
N THR A 21 30.05 4.70 7.55
CA THR A 21 30.82 4.32 8.72
C THR A 21 30.17 3.10 9.36
N ASP A 22 30.86 1.96 9.31
CA ASP A 22 30.42 0.75 10.00
C ASP A 22 30.46 0.97 11.51
N MET A 23 29.30 1.00 12.15
CA MET A 23 29.22 0.91 13.62
C MET A 23 29.01 -0.53 14.06
N VAL A 24 29.85 -1.01 14.94
CA VAL A 24 29.67 -2.32 15.61
C VAL A 24 28.73 -2.12 16.80
N VAL A 25 27.52 -2.69 16.71
CA VAL A 25 26.56 -2.70 17.81
C VAL A 25 26.60 -4.07 18.47
N LYS A 26 26.98 -4.10 19.77
CA LYS A 26 26.87 -5.31 20.57
C LYS A 26 25.41 -5.64 20.85
N GLN A 27 24.95 -6.78 20.38
CA GLN A 27 23.65 -7.33 20.76
C GLN A 27 23.82 -8.28 21.97
N ASN A 28 22.76 -8.41 22.79
CA ASN A 28 22.74 -9.25 24.00
C ASN A 28 23.07 -10.75 23.80
N ASN A 29 23.31 -11.20 22.57
CA ASN A 29 23.62 -12.58 22.20
C ASN A 29 25.05 -12.75 21.63
N GLY A 30 25.94 -11.79 21.80
CA GLY A 30 27.37 -11.94 21.53
C GLY A 30 27.79 -11.99 20.05
N LYS A 31 26.87 -11.70 19.11
CA LYS A 31 27.21 -11.53 17.69
C LYS A 31 27.24 -10.04 17.34
N ASP A 32 28.42 -9.54 17.04
CA ASP A 32 28.58 -8.18 16.53
C ASP A 32 27.99 -8.09 15.13
N GLN A 33 26.95 -7.26 14.93
CA GLN A 33 26.45 -6.92 13.61
C GLN A 33 27.00 -5.56 13.19
N LYS A 34 27.62 -5.51 12.01
CA LYS A 34 27.98 -4.25 11.37
C LYS A 34 26.73 -3.60 10.82
N ILE A 35 26.42 -2.41 11.31
CA ILE A 35 25.29 -1.59 10.85
C ILE A 35 25.87 -0.39 10.13
N ASN A 36 25.48 -0.21 8.87
CA ASN A 36 25.86 0.96 8.09
C ASN A 36 25.06 2.18 8.57
N VAL A 37 25.78 3.18 9.03
CA VAL A 37 25.23 4.49 9.39
C VAL A 37 25.66 5.49 8.34
N VAL A 38 24.71 6.16 7.70
CA VAL A 38 24.96 7.18 6.68
C VAL A 38 24.71 8.55 7.29
N ASP A 39 25.65 9.50 7.07
CA ASP A 39 25.41 10.90 7.42
C ASP A 39 24.40 11.51 6.45
N THR A 40 23.44 12.29 6.95
CA THR A 40 22.41 12.89 6.08
C THR A 40 22.98 13.90 5.10
N SER A 41 24.14 14.49 5.37
CA SER A 41 24.84 15.37 4.42
C SER A 41 25.42 14.63 3.20
N GLU A 42 25.60 13.30 3.32
CA GLU A 42 26.16 12.43 2.29
C GLU A 42 25.11 11.72 1.45
N THR A 43 23.82 11.99 1.67
CA THR A 43 22.71 11.38 0.92
C THR A 43 21.74 12.41 0.36
N PHE A 44 21.15 12.12 -0.78
CA PHE A 44 20.04 12.91 -1.34
C PHE A 44 18.71 12.63 -0.62
N LEU A 45 18.65 11.57 0.19
CA LEU A 45 17.47 11.23 0.97
C LEU A 45 17.28 12.22 2.12
N ARG A 46 16.05 12.60 2.39
CA ARG A 46 15.66 13.53 3.46
C ARG A 46 14.91 12.80 4.55
N PHE A 47 15.12 13.22 5.77
CA PHE A 47 14.56 12.53 6.95
C PHE A 47 13.98 13.52 7.94
N LYS A 48 12.82 13.17 8.47
CA LYS A 48 12.14 13.88 9.56
C LYS A 48 12.32 13.09 10.87
N ILE A 49 12.74 13.77 11.92
CA ILE A 49 12.83 13.16 13.26
C ILE A 49 11.42 12.92 13.80
N LEU A 50 11.13 11.66 14.17
CA LEU A 50 9.86 11.26 14.77
C LEU A 50 9.96 11.16 16.29
N SER A 51 11.13 10.74 16.81
CA SER A 51 11.39 10.57 18.23
C SER A 51 12.89 10.74 18.51
N ASP A 52 13.28 10.54 19.76
CA ASP A 52 14.69 10.58 20.18
C ASP A 52 15.61 9.55 19.49
N SER A 53 15.04 8.56 18.80
CA SER A 53 15.80 7.45 18.22
C SER A 53 15.34 7.02 16.82
N THR A 54 14.26 7.61 16.28
CA THR A 54 13.67 7.18 15.02
C THR A 54 13.41 8.34 14.06
N VAL A 55 13.48 8.03 12.77
CA VAL A 55 13.20 8.97 11.68
C VAL A 55 12.31 8.35 10.63
N GLU A 56 11.63 9.23 9.89
CA GLU A 56 10.86 8.97 8.69
C GLU A 56 11.60 9.52 7.47
N LEU A 57 11.65 8.76 6.39
CA LEU A 57 12.10 9.24 5.09
C LEU A 57 10.96 10.04 4.46
N THR A 58 11.25 11.26 3.98
CA THR A 58 10.25 12.21 3.50
C THR A 58 10.23 12.34 1.97
N ASP A 59 9.21 12.99 1.44
CA ASP A 59 8.99 13.31 0.02
C ASP A 59 9.96 14.36 -0.56
N GLU A 60 10.69 15.07 0.30
CA GLU A 60 11.73 16.00 -0.15
C GLU A 60 12.94 15.30 -0.77
N SER A 61 12.95 13.97 -0.76
CA SER A 61 14.01 13.16 -1.34
C SER A 61 14.02 13.29 -2.87
N SER A 62 15.18 13.64 -3.44
CA SER A 62 15.33 13.78 -4.89
C SER A 62 15.67 12.45 -5.53
N CYS A 63 14.67 11.72 -6.01
CA CYS A 63 14.86 10.44 -6.69
C CYS A 63 15.03 10.56 -8.22
N ARG A 64 15.01 11.78 -8.76
CA ARG A 64 15.07 11.99 -10.21
C ARG A 64 16.40 11.49 -10.79
N GLY A 65 16.29 10.55 -11.76
CA GLY A 65 17.47 9.97 -12.42
C GLY A 65 18.12 8.81 -11.67
N HIS A 66 17.67 8.45 -10.47
CA HIS A 66 18.18 7.28 -9.76
C HIS A 66 17.39 6.02 -10.18
N GLU A 67 18.10 5.03 -10.72
CA GLU A 67 17.50 3.75 -11.12
C GLU A 67 17.41 2.76 -9.95
N SER A 68 18.29 2.90 -8.96
CA SER A 68 18.32 2.05 -7.78
C SER A 68 18.60 2.86 -6.52
N ILE A 69 17.83 2.60 -5.46
CA ILE A 69 17.98 3.28 -4.18
C ILE A 69 18.12 2.26 -3.06
N THR A 70 19.05 2.49 -2.16
CA THR A 70 19.14 1.77 -0.89
C THR A 70 18.84 2.73 0.25
N ILE A 71 17.74 2.50 0.96
CA ILE A 71 17.43 3.24 2.18
C ILE A 71 18.33 2.73 3.29
N PRO A 72 19.11 3.59 4.00
CA PRO A 72 19.98 3.17 5.08
C PRO A 72 19.17 2.68 6.30
N GLU A 73 19.71 1.74 7.06
CA GLU A 73 19.07 1.29 8.30
C GLU A 73 19.11 2.38 9.39
N LYS A 74 20.20 3.16 9.39
CA LYS A 74 20.41 4.25 10.33
C LYS A 74 20.99 5.47 9.62
N VAL A 75 20.67 6.63 10.14
CA VAL A 75 21.21 7.91 9.67
C VAL A 75 21.77 8.72 10.86
N ARG A 76 22.79 9.55 10.59
CA ARG A 76 23.33 10.50 11.54
C ARG A 76 22.85 11.89 11.16
N ILE A 77 22.18 12.56 12.10
CA ILE A 77 21.72 13.95 11.97
C ILE A 77 22.32 14.73 13.14
N GLU A 78 23.10 15.76 12.85
CA GLU A 78 23.75 16.60 13.86
C GLU A 78 24.50 15.78 14.93
N GLY A 79 25.24 14.76 14.51
CA GLY A 79 26.04 13.90 15.37
C GLY A 79 25.27 12.78 16.09
N LYS A 80 23.94 12.82 16.13
CA LYS A 80 23.09 11.79 16.76
C LYS A 80 22.61 10.75 15.75
N VAL A 81 22.58 9.48 16.13
CA VAL A 81 22.19 8.35 15.26
C VAL A 81 20.73 7.99 15.49
N TYR A 82 19.98 7.88 14.39
CA TYR A 82 18.57 7.53 14.35
C TYR A 82 18.35 6.28 13.49
N THR A 83 17.36 5.47 13.85
CA THR A 83 16.91 4.33 13.06
C THR A 83 15.81 4.77 12.09
N VAL A 84 15.90 4.36 10.83
CA VAL A 84 14.84 4.59 9.84
C VAL A 84 13.73 3.57 10.05
N THR A 85 12.55 4.05 10.48
CA THR A 85 11.40 3.20 10.82
C THR A 85 10.17 3.43 9.96
N SER A 86 10.19 4.47 9.13
CA SER A 86 9.05 4.84 8.31
C SER A 86 9.51 5.38 6.95
N ILE A 87 8.73 5.06 5.92
CA ILE A 87 8.74 5.75 4.63
C ILE A 87 7.49 6.64 4.62
N GLY A 88 7.68 7.94 4.49
CA GLY A 88 6.62 8.92 4.63
C GLY A 88 5.67 8.98 3.43
N TYR A 89 4.66 9.84 3.56
CA TYR A 89 3.71 10.15 2.50
C TYR A 89 4.45 10.66 1.25
N SER A 90 4.12 10.14 0.07
CA SER A 90 4.68 10.53 -1.24
C SER A 90 6.22 10.48 -1.34
N ALA A 91 6.92 9.77 -0.45
CA ALA A 91 8.39 9.82 -0.34
C ALA A 91 9.14 9.56 -1.65
N PHE A 92 8.61 8.72 -2.53
CA PHE A 92 9.15 8.40 -3.86
C PHE A 92 8.11 8.59 -4.97
N ARG A 93 7.12 9.46 -4.74
CA ARG A 93 6.09 9.73 -5.74
C ARG A 93 6.71 10.18 -7.05
N GLU A 94 6.22 9.62 -8.19
CA GLU A 94 6.67 9.95 -9.54
C GLU A 94 8.18 9.69 -9.80
N CYS A 95 8.80 8.80 -9.04
CA CYS A 95 10.17 8.36 -9.30
C CYS A 95 10.19 7.38 -10.49
N ARG A 96 9.87 7.91 -11.67
CA ARG A 96 9.65 7.12 -12.89
C ARG A 96 10.86 6.35 -13.37
N SER A 97 12.08 6.76 -13.03
CA SER A 97 13.33 6.06 -13.39
C SER A 97 13.71 4.96 -12.41
N LEU A 98 13.05 4.90 -11.23
CA LEU A 98 13.39 3.94 -10.18
C LEU A 98 12.97 2.53 -10.61
N THR A 99 13.94 1.62 -10.76
CA THR A 99 13.72 0.23 -11.13
C THR A 99 13.72 -0.71 -9.93
N SER A 100 14.49 -0.36 -8.88
CA SER A 100 14.60 -1.16 -7.66
C SER A 100 14.84 -0.30 -6.42
N ILE A 101 14.34 -0.78 -5.28
CA ILE A 101 14.58 -0.14 -3.99
C ILE A 101 14.79 -1.17 -2.89
N LYS A 102 15.80 -0.94 -2.05
CA LYS A 102 16.04 -1.75 -0.86
C LYS A 102 15.54 -1.03 0.36
N ILE A 103 14.52 -1.60 1.01
CA ILE A 103 13.92 -1.11 2.24
C ILE A 103 14.56 -1.83 3.43
N PRO A 104 15.06 -1.13 4.47
CA PRO A 104 15.68 -1.76 5.61
C PRO A 104 14.66 -2.47 6.51
N LYS A 105 15.11 -3.50 7.23
CA LYS A 105 14.26 -4.34 8.09
C LYS A 105 13.58 -3.59 9.23
N GLY A 106 14.13 -2.44 9.63
CA GLY A 106 13.57 -1.59 10.70
C GLY A 106 12.33 -0.83 10.30
N VAL A 107 11.98 -0.76 9.01
CA VAL A 107 10.78 -0.05 8.53
C VAL A 107 9.53 -0.81 8.95
N THR A 108 8.63 -0.10 9.62
CA THR A 108 7.36 -0.62 10.13
C THR A 108 6.14 -0.01 9.43
N SER A 109 6.33 1.10 8.70
CA SER A 109 5.25 1.75 7.95
C SER A 109 5.72 2.31 6.60
N ILE A 110 4.82 2.25 5.63
CA ILE A 110 4.95 2.87 4.31
C ILE A 110 3.74 3.80 4.16
N GLY A 111 4.00 5.07 3.93
CA GLY A 111 2.97 6.11 3.83
C GLY A 111 2.13 6.02 2.57
N GLY A 112 1.02 6.78 2.54
CA GLY A 112 0.19 6.91 1.37
C GLY A 112 0.96 7.48 0.19
N SER A 113 0.64 7.02 -1.03
CA SER A 113 1.31 7.44 -2.28
C SER A 113 2.83 7.32 -2.28
N ALA A 114 3.44 6.57 -1.34
CA ALA A 114 4.89 6.54 -1.15
C ALA A 114 5.67 6.16 -2.42
N PHE A 115 5.13 5.31 -3.27
CA PHE A 115 5.69 4.89 -4.56
C PHE A 115 4.73 5.14 -5.72
N GLU A 116 3.74 6.00 -5.55
CA GLU A 116 2.78 6.32 -6.60
C GLU A 116 3.50 6.81 -7.86
N GLY A 117 3.14 6.26 -9.02
CA GLY A 117 3.73 6.64 -10.32
C GLY A 117 5.17 6.18 -10.54
N CYS A 118 5.74 5.31 -9.70
CA CYS A 118 7.03 4.67 -9.94
C CYS A 118 6.91 3.64 -11.08
N SER A 119 6.65 4.11 -12.30
CA SER A 119 6.25 3.27 -13.43
C SER A 119 7.30 2.24 -13.87
N SER A 120 8.58 2.50 -13.63
CA SER A 120 9.68 1.57 -13.95
C SER A 120 10.05 0.62 -12.81
N LEU A 121 9.46 0.77 -11.61
CA LEU A 121 9.76 -0.09 -10.47
C LEU A 121 9.30 -1.52 -10.78
N ASN A 122 10.27 -2.42 -10.98
CA ASN A 122 10.00 -3.80 -11.38
C ASN A 122 10.18 -4.81 -10.26
N SER A 123 10.86 -4.42 -9.18
CA SER A 123 11.03 -5.29 -8.02
C SER A 123 11.05 -4.48 -6.72
N ILE A 124 10.35 -5.00 -5.72
CA ILE A 124 10.35 -4.48 -4.35
C ILE A 124 10.20 -5.62 -3.35
N LYS A 125 11.03 -5.61 -2.32
CA LYS A 125 10.87 -6.50 -1.18
C LYS A 125 10.38 -5.70 0.02
N ILE A 126 9.14 -5.92 0.41
CA ILE A 126 8.58 -5.35 1.63
C ILE A 126 9.13 -6.13 2.84
N PRO A 127 9.76 -5.45 3.81
CA PRO A 127 10.24 -6.11 5.02
C PRO A 127 9.11 -6.72 5.86
N GLU A 128 9.38 -7.83 6.52
CA GLU A 128 8.42 -8.52 7.40
C GLU A 128 7.94 -7.65 8.58
N GLY A 129 8.70 -6.63 8.96
CA GLY A 129 8.35 -5.69 10.03
C GLY A 129 7.31 -4.64 9.65
N VAL A 130 6.96 -4.48 8.37
CA VAL A 130 5.99 -3.47 7.93
C VAL A 130 4.59 -3.84 8.43
N ARG A 131 3.95 -2.95 9.16
CA ARG A 131 2.62 -3.13 9.79
C ARG A 131 1.54 -2.25 9.19
N SER A 132 1.94 -1.25 8.40
CA SER A 132 1.00 -0.37 7.69
C SER A 132 1.54 0.03 6.33
N ILE A 133 0.66 0.00 5.34
CA ILE A 133 0.88 0.55 4.01
C ILE A 133 -0.30 1.48 3.75
N GLY A 134 0.01 2.73 3.45
CA GLY A 134 -0.99 3.74 3.21
C GLY A 134 -1.66 3.59 1.84
N TYR A 135 -2.72 4.36 1.63
CA TYR A 135 -3.49 4.37 0.40
C TYR A 135 -2.62 4.69 -0.82
N SER A 136 -2.96 4.15 -1.96
CA SER A 136 -2.30 4.38 -3.25
C SER A 136 -0.76 4.24 -3.22
N ALA A 137 -0.21 3.56 -2.19
CA ALA A 137 1.25 3.50 -1.99
C ALA A 137 2.02 2.96 -3.20
N PHE A 138 1.41 2.11 -4.01
CA PHE A 138 1.99 1.51 -5.23
C PHE A 138 1.14 1.76 -6.47
N SER A 139 0.24 2.72 -6.44
CA SER A 139 -0.57 3.09 -7.60
C SER A 139 0.34 3.53 -8.76
N GLY A 140 0.06 3.08 -9.98
CA GLY A 140 0.89 3.42 -11.15
C GLY A 140 2.27 2.76 -11.21
N CYS A 141 2.59 1.80 -10.34
CA CYS A 141 3.80 0.98 -10.42
C CYS A 141 3.63 -0.13 -11.49
N ASN A 142 3.45 0.26 -12.75
CA ASN A 142 3.01 -0.64 -13.82
C ASN A 142 4.00 -1.75 -14.19
N SER A 143 5.29 -1.58 -13.86
CA SER A 143 6.34 -2.58 -14.10
C SER A 143 6.50 -3.58 -12.96
N LEU A 144 5.87 -3.35 -11.79
CA LEU A 144 5.87 -4.33 -10.71
C LEU A 144 5.11 -5.59 -11.14
N GLU A 145 5.70 -6.76 -10.82
CA GLU A 145 4.97 -8.01 -10.91
C GLU A 145 3.69 -7.91 -10.06
N PRO A 146 2.52 -7.99 -10.70
CA PRO A 146 1.25 -7.78 -10.00
C PRO A 146 1.04 -8.85 -8.95
N LYS A 147 0.73 -8.44 -7.73
CA LYS A 147 0.43 -9.37 -6.64
C LYS A 147 -0.46 -8.73 -5.59
N LEU A 148 -1.17 -9.58 -4.89
CA LEU A 148 -1.83 -9.20 -3.66
C LEU A 148 -0.78 -9.00 -2.57
N LEU A 149 -0.74 -7.83 -1.96
CA LEU A 149 -0.05 -7.61 -0.71
C LEU A 149 -0.93 -8.15 0.43
N GLY A 150 -0.73 -9.43 0.69
CA GLY A 150 -1.13 -10.05 1.93
C GLY A 150 -0.11 -9.73 3.00
N TYR A 151 -0.50 -9.85 4.24
CA TYR A 151 0.20 -9.36 5.37
C TYR A 151 1.02 -10.41 6.08
N ASP A 152 2.14 -10.01 6.59
CA ASP A 152 2.91 -10.84 7.50
C ASP A 152 2.08 -11.16 8.74
N LYS A 153 1.91 -12.45 9.02
CA LYS A 153 1.11 -13.01 10.13
C LYS A 153 -0.39 -12.68 10.13
N GLY A 154 -0.95 -12.40 8.96
CA GLY A 154 -2.30 -12.82 8.66
C GLY A 154 -3.46 -11.98 9.10
N THR A 155 -3.30 -10.66 9.40
CA THR A 155 -4.44 -9.92 9.92
C THR A 155 -5.03 -8.87 9.00
N LYS A 156 -4.26 -8.33 8.04
CA LYS A 156 -4.76 -7.24 7.16
C LYS A 156 -4.39 -7.47 5.70
N CYS A 157 -5.33 -7.30 4.78
CA CYS A 157 -5.08 -7.22 3.35
C CYS A 157 -4.85 -5.76 2.98
N TYR A 158 -3.64 -5.44 2.49
CA TYR A 158 -3.31 -4.08 2.03
C TYR A 158 -3.64 -3.83 0.57
N GLY A 159 -4.08 -4.87 -0.14
CA GLY A 159 -4.60 -4.74 -1.48
C GLY A 159 -3.65 -5.13 -2.59
N TRP A 160 -4.00 -4.68 -3.77
CA TRP A 160 -3.31 -5.01 -5.01
C TRP A 160 -2.14 -4.06 -5.26
N ILE A 161 -1.00 -4.59 -5.71
CA ILE A 161 0.11 -3.79 -6.21
C ILE A 161 0.44 -4.16 -7.65
N GLY A 162 0.97 -3.20 -8.40
CA GLY A 162 1.32 -3.37 -9.81
C GLY A 162 0.18 -2.97 -10.76
N ASN A 163 0.18 -3.51 -11.97
CA ASN A 163 -0.81 -3.15 -12.98
C ASN A 163 -2.23 -3.61 -12.57
N VAL A 164 -3.11 -2.64 -12.36
CA VAL A 164 -4.51 -2.88 -11.94
C VAL A 164 -5.34 -3.62 -13.00
N GLU A 165 -5.00 -3.52 -14.30
CA GLU A 165 -5.66 -4.28 -15.37
C GLU A 165 -5.51 -5.80 -15.22
N LYS A 166 -4.46 -6.24 -14.51
CA LYS A 166 -4.21 -7.66 -14.19
C LYS A 166 -4.89 -8.12 -12.90
N CYS A 167 -5.54 -7.21 -12.18
CA CYS A 167 -6.34 -7.52 -10.99
C CYS A 167 -7.69 -8.09 -11.42
N THR A 168 -7.77 -9.35 -11.77
CA THR A 168 -8.99 -9.94 -12.34
C THR A 168 -9.74 -10.87 -11.38
N ASN A 169 -9.04 -11.81 -10.77
CA ASN A 169 -9.62 -12.76 -9.82
C ASN A 169 -8.70 -12.86 -8.59
N VAL A 170 -9.21 -12.47 -7.44
CA VAL A 170 -8.43 -12.36 -6.21
C VAL A 170 -8.94 -13.33 -5.16
N VAL A 171 -8.02 -14.01 -4.48
CA VAL A 171 -8.30 -14.80 -3.28
C VAL A 171 -7.52 -14.18 -2.13
N ILE A 172 -8.23 -13.59 -1.18
CA ILE A 172 -7.61 -13.08 0.05
C ILE A 172 -7.27 -14.28 0.95
N PRO A 173 -6.02 -14.37 1.47
CA PRO A 173 -5.61 -15.49 2.29
C PRO A 173 -6.43 -15.66 3.57
N GLU A 174 -6.57 -16.90 4.03
CA GLU A 174 -7.13 -17.19 5.34
C GLU A 174 -6.30 -16.55 6.46
N GLY A 175 -6.96 -16.13 7.55
CA GLY A 175 -6.34 -15.41 8.66
C GLY A 175 -6.38 -13.88 8.51
N VAL A 176 -6.71 -13.33 7.35
CA VAL A 176 -6.96 -11.88 7.19
C VAL A 176 -8.24 -11.51 7.92
N THR A 177 -8.15 -10.46 8.76
CA THR A 177 -9.27 -9.98 9.59
C THR A 177 -9.80 -8.62 9.16
N SER A 178 -9.11 -7.91 8.25
CA SER A 178 -9.58 -6.63 7.71
C SER A 178 -9.06 -6.39 6.30
N ILE A 179 -9.87 -5.69 5.48
CA ILE A 179 -9.46 -5.13 4.20
C ILE A 179 -9.12 -3.67 4.45
N ALA A 180 -7.93 -3.26 4.01
CA ALA A 180 -7.44 -1.90 4.21
C ALA A 180 -8.23 -0.87 3.39
N ASP A 181 -8.05 0.40 3.73
CA ASP A 181 -8.52 1.50 2.93
C ASP A 181 -7.87 1.43 1.54
N GLU A 182 -8.65 1.70 0.49
CA GLU A 182 -8.25 1.70 -0.92
C GLU A 182 -7.55 0.40 -1.42
N ALA A 183 -7.75 -0.73 -0.73
CA ALA A 183 -7.06 -1.99 -1.02
C ALA A 183 -7.16 -2.43 -2.50
N PHE A 184 -8.29 -2.17 -3.16
CA PHE A 184 -8.57 -2.50 -4.56
C PHE A 184 -9.10 -1.29 -5.32
N TYR A 185 -8.71 -0.08 -4.89
CA TYR A 185 -9.12 1.16 -5.56
C TYR A 185 -8.75 1.14 -7.04
N GLY A 186 -9.72 1.41 -7.91
CA GLY A 186 -9.53 1.46 -9.35
C GLY A 186 -9.14 0.13 -10.00
N CYS A 187 -9.36 -1.00 -9.34
CA CYS A 187 -9.21 -2.32 -9.96
C CYS A 187 -10.37 -2.59 -10.92
N GLU A 188 -10.47 -1.81 -12.00
CA GLU A 188 -11.58 -1.86 -12.97
C GLU A 188 -11.79 -3.24 -13.60
N SER A 189 -10.71 -4.03 -13.72
CA SER A 189 -10.74 -5.40 -14.28
C SER A 189 -11.07 -6.49 -13.26
N LEU A 190 -11.31 -6.15 -11.98
CA LEU A 190 -11.62 -7.14 -10.94
C LEU A 190 -12.99 -7.76 -11.15
N ASN A 191 -13.04 -9.02 -11.59
CA ASN A 191 -14.26 -9.76 -11.84
C ASN A 191 -14.81 -10.46 -10.60
N SER A 192 -13.92 -11.04 -9.81
CA SER A 192 -14.29 -11.78 -8.60
C SER A 192 -13.26 -11.65 -7.49
N ILE A 193 -13.75 -11.68 -6.26
CA ILE A 193 -12.91 -11.71 -5.07
C ILE A 193 -13.48 -12.66 -4.03
N LYS A 194 -12.62 -13.52 -3.47
CA LYS A 194 -12.96 -14.36 -2.32
C LYS A 194 -12.42 -13.73 -1.05
N ILE A 195 -13.31 -13.36 -0.14
CA ILE A 195 -12.99 -12.80 1.17
C ILE A 195 -13.14 -13.90 2.22
N PRO A 196 -12.14 -14.16 3.09
CA PRO A 196 -12.22 -15.19 4.13
C PRO A 196 -13.18 -14.81 5.25
N GLU A 197 -13.76 -15.82 5.93
CA GLU A 197 -14.77 -15.62 6.97
C GLU A 197 -14.27 -14.86 8.22
N GLY A 198 -12.94 -14.76 8.41
CA GLY A 198 -12.33 -14.00 9.50
C GLY A 198 -12.39 -12.49 9.35
N VAL A 199 -12.77 -11.95 8.19
CA VAL A 199 -12.80 -10.50 7.95
C VAL A 199 -13.95 -9.85 8.70
N THR A 200 -13.62 -8.80 9.46
CA THR A 200 -14.55 -8.04 10.30
C THR A 200 -14.83 -6.62 9.81
N SER A 201 -13.98 -6.10 8.92
CA SER A 201 -14.16 -4.74 8.37
C SER A 201 -13.68 -4.63 6.93
N ILE A 202 -14.36 -3.76 6.18
CA ILE A 202 -14.01 -3.33 4.83
C ILE A 202 -13.72 -1.84 4.92
N GLY A 203 -12.53 -1.44 4.49
CA GLY A 203 -12.02 -0.07 4.63
C GLY A 203 -12.69 0.97 3.73
N TYR A 204 -12.27 2.20 3.89
CA TYR A 204 -12.58 3.35 3.06
C TYR A 204 -12.20 3.06 1.60
N GLU A 205 -13.10 3.32 0.64
CA GLU A 205 -12.87 3.14 -0.80
C GLU A 205 -12.24 1.81 -1.22
N ALA A 206 -12.39 0.75 -0.40
CA ALA A 206 -11.68 -0.51 -0.59
C ALA A 206 -11.88 -1.15 -1.96
N PHE A 207 -13.05 -0.94 -2.59
CA PHE A 207 -13.43 -1.44 -3.92
C PHE A 207 -13.95 -0.31 -4.81
N TYR A 208 -13.55 0.94 -4.54
CA TYR A 208 -13.98 2.08 -5.36
C TYR A 208 -13.61 1.86 -6.84
N GLY A 209 -14.59 2.03 -7.74
CA GLY A 209 -14.35 1.89 -9.18
C GLY A 209 -13.99 0.48 -9.66
N CYS A 210 -14.31 -0.57 -8.89
CA CYS A 210 -14.20 -1.96 -9.37
C CYS A 210 -15.34 -2.25 -10.37
N GLU A 211 -15.26 -1.64 -11.55
CA GLU A 211 -16.36 -1.61 -12.51
C GLU A 211 -16.79 -2.99 -13.05
N SER A 212 -15.85 -3.95 -13.14
CA SER A 212 -16.10 -5.31 -13.62
C SER A 212 -16.57 -6.28 -12.53
N LEU A 213 -16.63 -5.85 -11.26
CA LEU A 213 -16.99 -6.74 -10.15
C LEU A 213 -18.50 -7.10 -10.24
N THR A 214 -18.80 -8.36 -10.55
CA THR A 214 -20.18 -8.82 -10.77
C THR A 214 -20.87 -9.32 -9.51
N SER A 215 -20.10 -9.87 -8.60
CA SER A 215 -20.60 -10.41 -7.33
C SER A 215 -19.53 -10.39 -6.25
N ILE A 216 -19.95 -10.23 -5.02
CA ILE A 216 -19.09 -10.31 -3.84
C ILE A 216 -19.87 -10.92 -2.66
N ASN A 217 -19.22 -11.80 -1.91
CA ASN A 217 -19.77 -12.32 -0.68
C ASN A 217 -19.17 -11.57 0.52
N ILE A 218 -20.02 -10.91 1.31
CA ILE A 218 -19.62 -10.27 2.56
C ILE A 218 -19.65 -11.29 3.68
N PRO A 219 -18.51 -11.60 4.33
CA PRO A 219 -18.44 -12.55 5.42
C PRO A 219 -19.34 -12.18 6.60
N LYS A 220 -19.86 -13.18 7.30
CA LYS A 220 -20.78 -12.98 8.44
C LYS A 220 -20.17 -12.21 9.61
N GLY A 221 -18.84 -12.20 9.72
CA GLY A 221 -18.08 -11.47 10.73
C GLY A 221 -17.97 -9.97 10.48
N VAL A 222 -18.31 -9.48 9.28
CA VAL A 222 -18.19 -8.06 8.95
C VAL A 222 -19.19 -7.23 9.75
N THR A 223 -18.68 -6.22 10.45
CA THR A 223 -19.45 -5.28 11.27
C THR A 223 -19.53 -3.89 10.66
N SER A 224 -18.59 -3.54 9.78
CA SER A 224 -18.53 -2.22 9.14
C SER A 224 -18.11 -2.30 7.68
N ILE A 225 -18.74 -1.44 6.87
CA ILE A 225 -18.40 -1.16 5.48
C ILE A 225 -18.06 0.32 5.40
N GLY A 226 -16.88 0.64 4.90
CA GLY A 226 -16.31 1.99 4.88
C GLY A 226 -17.04 2.97 3.97
N TYR A 227 -16.64 4.24 4.05
CA TYR A 227 -17.03 5.31 3.14
C TYR A 227 -16.70 4.90 1.70
N ALA A 228 -17.63 5.11 0.77
CA ALA A 228 -17.47 4.83 -0.66
C ALA A 228 -16.88 3.43 -1.00
N ALA A 229 -17.01 2.47 -0.09
CA ALA A 229 -16.30 1.18 -0.20
C ALA A 229 -16.56 0.43 -1.50
N PHE A 230 -17.74 0.60 -2.11
CA PHE A 230 -18.16 0.01 -3.38
C PHE A 230 -18.69 1.07 -4.37
N GLU A 231 -18.36 2.35 -4.16
CA GLU A 231 -18.79 3.41 -5.08
C GLU A 231 -18.30 3.10 -6.50
N GLY A 232 -19.19 3.18 -7.49
CA GLY A 232 -18.83 2.93 -8.88
C GLY A 232 -18.61 1.47 -9.27
N CYS A 233 -18.99 0.49 -8.43
CA CYS A 233 -19.03 -0.94 -8.82
C CYS A 233 -20.20 -1.18 -9.79
N SER A 234 -20.09 -0.68 -11.02
CA SER A 234 -21.20 -0.57 -11.96
C SER A 234 -21.75 -1.91 -12.46
N SER A 235 -20.94 -2.98 -12.44
CA SER A 235 -21.37 -4.33 -12.82
C SER A 235 -21.93 -5.17 -11.69
N LEU A 236 -21.90 -4.67 -10.45
CA LEU A 236 -22.37 -5.43 -9.29
C LEU A 236 -23.91 -5.55 -9.32
N THR A 237 -24.41 -6.79 -9.35
CA THR A 237 -25.84 -7.05 -9.55
C THR A 237 -26.57 -7.43 -8.26
N SER A 238 -25.88 -8.08 -7.35
CA SER A 238 -26.48 -8.50 -6.08
C SER A 238 -25.47 -8.53 -4.95
N ILE A 239 -25.90 -8.11 -3.75
CA ILE A 239 -25.14 -8.25 -2.54
C ILE A 239 -26.06 -8.55 -1.35
N LYS A 240 -25.59 -9.47 -0.49
CA LYS A 240 -26.22 -9.70 0.81
C LYS A 240 -25.38 -9.10 1.90
N ILE A 241 -25.95 -8.16 2.66
CA ILE A 241 -25.33 -7.56 3.83
C ILE A 241 -25.73 -8.40 5.05
N PRO A 242 -24.77 -9.06 5.75
CA PRO A 242 -25.07 -9.95 6.85
C PRO A 242 -25.52 -9.16 8.09
N LYS A 243 -26.21 -9.87 8.99
CA LYS A 243 -26.78 -9.32 10.23
C LYS A 243 -25.77 -8.64 11.16
N GLY A 244 -24.49 -8.99 11.04
CA GLY A 244 -23.40 -8.42 11.83
C GLY A 244 -23.08 -6.96 11.47
N VAL A 245 -23.41 -6.53 10.26
CA VAL A 245 -23.13 -5.16 9.80
C VAL A 245 -24.04 -4.18 10.51
N THR A 246 -23.45 -3.28 11.27
CA THR A 246 -24.11 -2.20 11.99
C THR A 246 -23.74 -0.80 11.50
N ASN A 247 -22.70 -0.71 10.68
CA ASN A 247 -22.25 0.57 10.11
C ASN A 247 -21.98 0.44 8.62
N ILE A 248 -22.61 1.30 7.81
CA ILE A 248 -22.43 1.44 6.38
C ILE A 248 -22.07 2.89 6.11
N GLY A 249 -20.90 3.14 5.52
CA GLY A 249 -20.36 4.47 5.31
C GLY A 249 -21.15 5.32 4.33
N TYR A 250 -20.87 6.63 4.34
CA TYR A 250 -21.36 7.58 3.33
C TYR A 250 -21.01 7.07 1.93
N LYS A 251 -21.95 7.09 0.99
CA LYS A 251 -21.78 6.63 -0.40
C LYS A 251 -21.29 5.18 -0.59
N ALA A 252 -21.42 4.31 0.41
CA ALA A 252 -20.81 2.98 0.37
C ALA A 252 -21.12 2.18 -0.90
N PHE A 253 -22.31 2.35 -1.51
CA PHE A 253 -22.74 1.70 -2.75
C PHE A 253 -23.23 2.73 -3.80
N TYR A 254 -22.76 3.98 -3.71
CA TYR A 254 -23.19 5.03 -4.62
C TYR A 254 -22.89 4.67 -6.07
N GLY A 255 -23.86 4.85 -6.96
CA GLY A 255 -23.68 4.61 -8.39
C GLY A 255 -23.65 3.14 -8.83
N CYS A 256 -23.94 2.18 -7.93
CA CYS A 256 -24.09 0.77 -8.29
C CYS A 256 -25.45 0.52 -8.94
N SER A 257 -25.62 0.96 -10.19
CA SER A 257 -26.96 1.11 -10.85
C SER A 257 -27.73 -0.20 -11.07
N TYR A 258 -27.06 -1.34 -11.13
CA TYR A 258 -27.69 -2.65 -11.28
C TYR A 258 -27.86 -3.43 -9.98
N LEU A 259 -27.36 -2.86 -8.86
CA LEU A 259 -27.24 -3.58 -7.61
C LEU A 259 -28.58 -3.74 -6.85
N GLU A 260 -28.94 -4.97 -6.58
CA GLU A 260 -29.99 -5.35 -5.62
C GLU A 260 -29.34 -5.69 -4.28
N ILE A 261 -29.65 -4.93 -3.25
CA ILE A 261 -29.11 -5.09 -1.90
C ILE A 261 -30.15 -5.76 -1.00
N VAL A 262 -29.74 -6.84 -0.34
CA VAL A 262 -30.54 -7.49 0.69
C VAL A 262 -29.82 -7.36 2.03
N ILE A 263 -30.42 -6.67 2.99
CA ILE A 263 -29.86 -6.42 4.32
C ILE A 263 -30.57 -7.33 5.33
N ASP A 264 -29.80 -8.26 5.94
CA ASP A 264 -30.30 -9.19 6.97
C ASP A 264 -30.31 -8.53 8.35
N ASN A 265 -30.92 -7.35 8.43
CA ASN A 265 -31.05 -6.56 9.66
C ASN A 265 -32.23 -5.58 9.50
N SER A 266 -32.53 -4.78 10.54
CA SER A 266 -33.52 -3.70 10.51
C SER A 266 -32.82 -2.33 10.36
N LYS A 267 -33.57 -1.34 9.87
CA LYS A 267 -33.06 0.06 9.73
C LYS A 267 -32.61 0.65 11.05
N GLU A 268 -33.26 0.29 12.15
CA GLU A 268 -32.94 0.79 13.49
C GLU A 268 -31.55 0.32 13.97
N ASN A 269 -31.10 -0.87 13.53
CA ASN A 269 -29.86 -1.48 13.95
C ASN A 269 -28.66 -1.15 13.06
N VAL A 270 -28.89 -0.52 11.91
CA VAL A 270 -27.83 -0.20 10.94
C VAL A 270 -27.73 1.30 10.75
N LYS A 271 -26.60 1.87 11.16
CA LYS A 271 -26.27 3.25 10.84
C LYS A 271 -25.76 3.30 9.40
N ALA A 272 -26.60 3.77 8.47
CA ALA A 272 -26.21 4.04 7.09
C ALA A 272 -25.89 5.53 6.92
N GLY A 273 -24.77 5.83 6.28
CA GLY A 273 -24.38 7.21 5.93
C GLY A 273 -25.25 7.76 4.80
N ASP A 274 -25.21 9.08 4.63
CA ASP A 274 -25.93 9.73 3.53
C ASP A 274 -25.47 9.18 2.18
N PHE A 275 -26.41 9.07 1.23
CA PHE A 275 -26.17 8.55 -0.11
C PHE A 275 -25.63 7.12 -0.19
N ALA A 276 -25.64 6.35 0.93
CA ALA A 276 -25.05 5.01 0.98
C ALA A 276 -25.56 4.06 -0.09
N PHE A 277 -26.82 4.22 -0.51
CA PHE A 277 -27.49 3.36 -1.50
C PHE A 277 -28.00 4.14 -2.72
N GLU A 278 -27.59 5.41 -2.85
CA GLU A 278 -28.08 6.25 -3.96
C GLU A 278 -27.59 5.70 -5.31
N GLY A 279 -28.52 5.62 -6.27
CA GLY A 279 -28.25 5.05 -7.59
C GLY A 279 -28.28 3.52 -7.64
N CYS A 280 -28.57 2.81 -6.52
CA CYS A 280 -28.78 1.37 -6.54
C CYS A 280 -30.17 1.00 -7.11
N LYS A 281 -30.29 -0.19 -7.74
CA LYS A 281 -31.56 -0.69 -8.29
C LYS A 281 -32.61 -0.91 -7.20
N SER A 282 -32.23 -1.55 -6.09
CA SER A 282 -33.16 -1.76 -4.98
C SER A 282 -32.43 -2.06 -3.65
N VAL A 283 -33.10 -1.74 -2.54
CA VAL A 283 -32.65 -2.08 -1.18
C VAL A 283 -33.79 -2.75 -0.43
N LYS A 284 -33.58 -3.97 0.01
CA LYS A 284 -34.55 -4.74 0.81
C LYS A 284 -34.02 -5.03 2.20
N TRP A 285 -34.76 -4.64 3.21
CA TRP A 285 -34.50 -4.97 4.61
C TRP A 285 -35.31 -6.20 4.99
N LEU A 286 -34.71 -7.20 5.66
CA LEU A 286 -35.38 -8.45 5.98
C LEU A 286 -36.13 -8.45 7.31
N LYS A 287 -35.88 -7.42 8.16
CA LYS A 287 -36.40 -7.34 9.52
C LYS A 287 -37.15 -6.04 9.83
N ASP A 288 -37.57 -5.34 8.79
CA ASP A 288 -38.45 -4.16 8.92
C ASP A 288 -39.90 -4.59 8.86
#